data_335eab41ef0c07b620ec97ca02271f5a
#
_entry.id   335eab41ef0c07b620ec97ca02271f5a
#
_cell.length_a   1.000
_cell.length_b   1.000
_cell.length_c   1.000
_cell.angle_alpha   90.00
_cell.angle_beta   90.00
_cell.angle_gamma   90.00
#
_symmetry.space_group_name_H-M   'P 1'
#
loop_
_entity.id
_entity.type
_entity.pdbx_description
1 polymer ?
#
loop_
_entity_poly.entity_id
_entity_poly.type
_entity_poly.pdbx_seq_one_letter_code
_entity_poly.pdbx_strand_id
1 'polypeptide(L)'
;MSKPDLDPYLPLEAIIVERTQESPTIFTLHLRFFDPAHHERFLFYPGQFNMLYLYGVEEVAISIVSDPEHKDILIHTIRAIGRVTRALQKLQPGDRIGVRGPFGRGWPLEQAKNKDVVVLTGGLGCAPSVSIIQY
;
A
#
# COMPACT_ATOMS: atom_id res chain seq x y z
N MET A 1 -25.83 0.80 12.70
CA MET A 1 -25.48 1.61 11.52
C MET A 1 -24.38 0.92 10.75
N SER A 2 -24.64 0.49 9.53
CA SER A 2 -23.59 0.00 8.64
C SER A 2 -22.62 1.17 8.38
N LYS A 3 -21.31 0.91 8.54
CA LYS A 3 -20.31 1.89 8.09
C LYS A 3 -20.57 2.12 6.60
N PRO A 4 -20.67 3.36 6.12
CA PRO A 4 -20.79 3.59 4.69
C PRO A 4 -19.56 2.96 4.05
N ASP A 5 -19.78 2.01 3.15
CA ASP A 5 -18.70 1.37 2.41
C ASP A 5 -17.93 2.43 1.64
N LEU A 6 -16.61 2.30 1.65
CA LEU A 6 -15.76 3.12 0.79
C LEU A 6 -16.11 2.78 -0.66
N ASP A 7 -16.39 3.80 -1.46
CA ASP A 7 -16.66 3.59 -2.88
C ASP A 7 -15.38 3.05 -3.56
N PRO A 8 -15.39 1.81 -4.10
CA PRO A 8 -14.19 1.24 -4.68
C PRO A 8 -13.75 1.92 -5.99
N TYR A 9 -14.58 2.77 -6.53
CA TYR A 9 -14.29 3.51 -7.77
C TYR A 9 -13.70 4.91 -7.53
N LEU A 10 -13.82 5.42 -6.31
CA LEU A 10 -13.32 6.75 -5.96
C LEU A 10 -12.03 6.65 -5.14
N PRO A 11 -10.92 7.24 -5.62
CA PRO A 11 -9.70 7.28 -4.83
C PRO A 11 -9.86 8.21 -3.62
N LEU A 12 -9.34 7.75 -2.49
CA LEU A 12 -9.19 8.58 -1.29
C LEU A 12 -7.91 9.41 -1.43
N GLU A 13 -7.97 10.69 -1.09
CA GLU A 13 -6.81 11.54 -1.10
C GLU A 13 -5.85 11.19 0.03
N ALA A 14 -4.58 11.03 -0.29
CA ALA A 14 -3.52 10.76 0.65
C ALA A 14 -2.32 11.69 0.41
N ILE A 15 -1.56 11.94 1.48
CA ILE A 15 -0.37 12.79 1.46
C ILE A 15 0.84 11.89 1.70
N ILE A 16 1.90 12.11 0.93
CA ILE A 16 3.20 11.50 1.20
C ILE A 16 3.79 12.19 2.43
N VAL A 17 3.97 11.44 3.51
CA VAL A 17 4.57 11.96 4.75
C VAL A 17 6.05 11.67 4.82
N GLU A 18 6.48 10.57 4.20
CA GLU A 18 7.88 10.18 4.12
C GLU A 18 8.15 9.45 2.80
N ARG A 19 9.33 9.62 2.27
CA ARG A 19 9.82 8.95 1.08
C ARG A 19 11.25 8.48 1.27
N THR A 20 11.51 7.23 0.99
CA THR A 20 12.85 6.64 1.06
C THR A 20 13.25 6.09 -0.31
N GLN A 21 14.41 6.49 -0.82
CA GLN A 21 15.01 5.88 -2.00
C GLN A 21 15.80 4.66 -1.55
N GLU A 22 15.31 3.45 -1.87
CA GLU A 22 15.93 2.19 -1.45
C GLU A 22 17.08 1.77 -2.38
N SER A 23 16.92 2.03 -3.67
CA SER A 23 17.90 1.79 -4.71
C SER A 23 17.65 2.76 -5.88
N PRO A 24 18.46 2.78 -6.94
CA PRO A 24 18.21 3.67 -8.08
C PRO A 24 16.82 3.52 -8.70
N THR A 25 16.21 2.34 -8.60
CA THR A 25 14.91 2.03 -9.21
C THR A 25 13.80 1.68 -8.21
N ILE A 26 14.10 1.55 -6.92
CA ILE A 26 13.14 1.16 -5.88
C ILE A 26 13.04 2.26 -4.83
N PHE A 27 11.81 2.62 -4.48
CA PHE A 27 11.52 3.63 -3.47
C PHE A 27 10.31 3.22 -2.64
N THR A 28 10.22 3.74 -1.42
CA THR A 28 9.12 3.48 -0.49
C THR A 28 8.41 4.78 -0.18
N LEU A 29 7.09 4.76 -0.23
CA LEU A 29 6.21 5.86 0.15
C LEU A 29 5.46 5.51 1.42
N HIS A 30 5.48 6.41 2.38
CA HIS A 30 4.64 6.40 3.56
C HIS A 30 3.52 7.41 3.35
N LEU A 31 2.28 6.93 3.35
CA LEU A 31 1.09 7.70 3.04
C LEU A 31 0.22 7.87 4.27
N ARG A 32 -0.37 9.04 4.41
CA ARG A 32 -1.44 9.31 5.37
C ARG A 32 -2.64 9.83 4.61
N PHE A 33 -3.83 9.31 4.91
CA PHE A 33 -5.05 9.87 4.33
C PHE A 33 -5.24 11.32 4.75
N PHE A 34 -5.68 12.15 3.81
CA PHE A 34 -5.94 13.55 4.07
C PHE A 34 -7.06 13.73 5.09
N ASP A 35 -8.14 12.96 4.96
CA ASP A 35 -9.21 12.89 5.95
C ASP A 35 -8.88 11.80 7.00
N PRO A 36 -8.65 12.18 8.27
CA PRO A 36 -8.35 11.22 9.33
C PRO A 36 -9.40 10.12 9.52
N ALA A 37 -10.67 10.40 9.19
CA ALA A 37 -11.74 9.41 9.28
C ALA A 37 -11.53 8.20 8.38
N HIS A 38 -10.78 8.34 7.30
CA HIS A 38 -10.47 7.23 6.41
C HIS A 38 -9.55 6.18 7.04
N HIS A 39 -8.67 6.54 7.98
CA HIS A 39 -7.79 5.59 8.65
C HIS A 39 -8.57 4.52 9.42
N GLU A 40 -9.65 4.90 10.09
CA GLU A 40 -10.49 3.98 10.84
C GLU A 40 -11.31 3.05 9.94
N ARG A 41 -11.57 3.47 8.72
CA ARG A 41 -12.44 2.77 7.77
C ARG A 41 -11.65 1.92 6.79
N PHE A 42 -10.39 2.27 6.54
CA PHE A 42 -9.53 1.56 5.61
C PHE A 42 -8.89 0.35 6.31
N LEU A 43 -9.51 -0.80 6.14
CA LEU A 43 -9.06 -2.06 6.72
C LEU A 43 -8.55 -2.96 5.59
N PHE A 44 -7.36 -3.52 5.77
CA PHE A 44 -6.76 -4.44 4.81
C PHE A 44 -6.16 -5.67 5.49
N TYR A 45 -5.97 -6.71 4.70
CA TYR A 45 -5.27 -7.92 5.13
C TYR A 45 -3.91 -8.01 4.44
N PRO A 46 -2.88 -8.60 5.12
CA PRO A 46 -1.60 -8.87 4.47
C PRO A 46 -1.78 -9.63 3.15
N GLY A 47 -1.12 -9.18 2.08
CA GLY A 47 -1.24 -9.73 0.74
C GLY A 47 -2.18 -8.96 -0.20
N GLN A 48 -2.92 -8.00 0.31
CA GLN A 48 -3.74 -7.11 -0.52
C GLN A 48 -2.91 -5.98 -1.15
N PHE A 49 -3.49 -5.32 -2.14
CA PHE A 49 -2.88 -4.21 -2.87
C PHE A 49 -3.85 -3.03 -2.98
N ASN A 50 -3.31 -1.87 -3.31
CA ASN A 50 -4.07 -0.69 -3.67
C ASN A 50 -3.76 -0.28 -5.11
N MET A 51 -4.72 0.41 -5.74
CA MET A 51 -4.46 1.24 -6.89
C MET A 51 -3.99 2.62 -6.40
N LEU A 52 -2.77 2.98 -6.73
CA LEU A 52 -2.23 4.31 -6.48
C LEU A 52 -2.45 5.18 -7.70
N TYR A 53 -3.22 6.24 -7.52
CA TYR A 53 -3.62 7.14 -8.59
C TYR A 53 -2.81 8.45 -8.52
N LEU A 54 -2.07 8.71 -9.57
CA LEU A 54 -1.37 9.97 -9.73
C LEU A 54 -2.19 10.90 -10.64
N TYR A 55 -2.66 11.98 -10.07
CA TYR A 55 -3.51 12.96 -10.77
C TYR A 55 -2.83 13.47 -12.04
N GLY A 56 -3.57 13.40 -13.17
CA GLY A 56 -3.07 13.80 -14.47
C GLY A 56 -2.17 12.78 -15.18
N VAL A 57 -1.95 11.61 -14.57
CA VAL A 57 -1.14 10.53 -15.17
C VAL A 57 -1.98 9.28 -15.38
N GLU A 58 -2.12 8.46 -14.37
CA GLU A 58 -2.91 7.22 -14.35
C GLU A 58 -2.81 6.56 -12.97
N GLU A 59 -3.36 5.35 -12.84
CA GLU A 59 -3.22 4.53 -11.63
C GLU A 59 -2.39 3.27 -11.90
N VAL A 60 -1.83 2.70 -10.83
CA VAL A 60 -1.05 1.47 -10.87
C VAL A 60 -1.30 0.64 -9.61
N ALA A 61 -1.36 -0.68 -9.76
CA ALA A 61 -1.54 -1.63 -8.66
C ALA A 61 -0.23 -1.84 -7.90
N ILE A 62 -0.22 -1.55 -6.59
CA ILE A 62 0.95 -1.71 -5.73
C ILE A 62 0.55 -2.43 -4.44
N SER A 63 1.29 -3.47 -4.09
CA SER A 63 1.08 -4.23 -2.85
C SER A 63 1.23 -3.35 -1.61
N ILE A 64 0.41 -3.63 -0.60
CA ILE A 64 0.50 -2.99 0.70
C ILE A 64 1.60 -3.68 1.51
N VAL A 65 2.52 -2.91 2.06
CA VAL A 65 3.67 -3.40 2.85
C VAL A 65 3.49 -3.17 4.34
N SER A 66 2.66 -2.19 4.72
CA SER A 66 2.46 -1.80 6.11
C SER A 66 1.81 -2.90 6.95
N ASP A 67 2.02 -2.78 8.26
CA ASP A 67 1.34 -3.58 9.28
C ASP A 67 -0.14 -3.17 9.35
N PRO A 68 -1.10 -4.12 9.21
CA PRO A 68 -2.52 -3.82 9.32
C PRO A 68 -2.95 -3.22 10.66
N GLU A 69 -2.19 -3.44 11.73
CA GLU A 69 -2.49 -2.89 13.06
C GLU A 69 -2.09 -1.42 13.19
N HIS A 70 -1.12 -0.96 12.39
CA HIS A 70 -0.69 0.44 12.36
C HIS A 70 -1.45 1.23 11.30
N LYS A 71 -2.66 1.65 11.65
CA LYS A 71 -3.62 2.26 10.71
C LYS A 71 -3.26 3.67 10.24
N ASP A 72 -2.38 4.36 10.96
CA ASP A 72 -2.08 5.77 10.70
C ASP A 72 -1.25 5.99 9.44
N ILE A 73 -0.50 4.97 9.01
CA ILE A 73 0.42 5.05 7.88
C ILE A 73 0.21 3.85 6.97
N LEU A 74 0.06 4.12 5.69
CA LEU A 74 -0.02 3.14 4.62
C LEU A 74 1.30 3.15 3.85
N ILE A 75 1.97 2.00 3.76
CA ILE A 75 3.31 1.90 3.17
C ILE A 75 3.27 1.09 1.89
N HIS A 76 3.92 1.62 0.86
CA HIS A 76 4.10 0.99 -0.44
C HIS A 76 5.56 1.07 -0.88
N THR A 77 6.13 -0.05 -1.29
CA THR A 77 7.46 -0.12 -1.91
C THR A 77 7.30 -0.40 -3.39
N ILE A 78 7.88 0.44 -4.22
CA ILE A 78 7.57 0.54 -5.65
C ILE A 78 8.86 0.46 -6.46
N ARG A 79 8.83 -0.32 -7.56
CA ARG A 79 9.89 -0.29 -8.57
C ARG A 79 9.46 0.64 -9.71
N ALA A 80 10.31 1.59 -10.04
CA ALA A 80 10.09 2.56 -11.12
C ALA A 80 10.43 1.95 -12.48
N ILE A 81 9.50 1.21 -13.06
CA ILE A 81 9.67 0.52 -14.35
C ILE A 81 8.75 1.01 -15.46
N GLY A 82 7.62 1.61 -15.12
CA GLY A 82 6.61 2.09 -16.05
C GLY A 82 6.38 3.60 -15.95
N ARG A 83 5.47 4.10 -16.77
CA ARG A 83 5.14 5.52 -16.82
C ARG A 83 4.66 6.06 -15.46
N VAL A 84 3.70 5.39 -14.84
CA VAL A 84 3.11 5.82 -13.57
C VAL A 84 4.11 5.69 -12.42
N THR A 85 4.81 4.56 -12.33
CA THR A 85 5.78 4.32 -11.25
C THR A 85 6.99 5.25 -11.32
N ARG A 86 7.44 5.63 -12.53
CA ARG A 86 8.49 6.63 -12.70
C ARG A 86 8.02 8.03 -12.32
N ALA A 87 6.74 8.35 -12.58
CA ALA A 87 6.16 9.62 -12.16
C ALA A 87 6.00 9.66 -10.63
N LEU A 88 5.54 8.57 -10.00
CA LEU A 88 5.47 8.45 -8.55
C LEU A 88 6.85 8.61 -7.88
N GLN A 89 7.91 8.10 -8.50
CA GLN A 89 9.27 8.22 -7.98
C GLN A 89 9.74 9.67 -7.80
N LYS A 90 9.21 10.59 -8.61
CA LYS A 90 9.56 12.01 -8.57
C LYS A 90 8.85 12.80 -7.46
N LEU A 91 7.82 12.21 -6.85
CA LEU A 91 7.05 12.87 -5.81
C LEU A 91 7.88 13.01 -4.52
N GLN A 92 7.56 14.03 -3.75
CA GLN A 92 8.23 14.37 -2.50
C GLN A 92 7.23 14.39 -1.34
N PRO A 93 7.71 14.34 -0.07
CA PRO A 93 6.84 14.57 1.07
C PRO A 93 6.03 15.86 0.91
N GLY A 94 4.73 15.80 1.22
CA GLY A 94 3.76 16.86 1.02
C GLY A 94 2.95 16.76 -0.27
N ASP A 95 3.44 16.00 -1.25
CA ASP A 95 2.67 15.74 -2.47
C ASP A 95 1.49 14.82 -2.21
N ARG A 96 0.45 14.94 -3.04
CA ARG A 96 -0.82 14.22 -2.89
C ARG A 96 -0.98 13.18 -3.98
N ILE A 97 -1.53 12.04 -3.59
CA ILE A 97 -1.94 10.97 -4.51
C ILE A 97 -3.30 10.43 -4.11
N GLY A 98 -3.96 9.73 -5.01
CA GLY A 98 -5.18 8.99 -4.71
C GLY A 98 -4.87 7.54 -4.34
N VAL A 99 -5.62 6.98 -3.39
CA VAL A 99 -5.54 5.58 -2.98
C VAL A 99 -6.92 4.96 -3.12
N ARG A 100 -7.01 3.93 -3.92
CA ARG A 100 -8.23 3.17 -4.14
C ARG A 100 -7.99 1.71 -3.79
N GLY A 101 -8.80 1.15 -2.90
CA GLY A 101 -8.66 -0.22 -2.41
C GLY A 101 -9.23 -0.41 -1.00
N PRO A 102 -8.81 -1.46 -0.27
CA PRO A 102 -7.86 -2.50 -0.71
C PRO A 102 -8.50 -3.51 -1.67
N PHE A 103 -7.68 -4.15 -2.49
CA PHE A 103 -8.09 -5.17 -3.45
C PHE A 103 -7.30 -6.47 -3.26
N GLY A 104 -7.82 -7.54 -3.86
CA GLY A 104 -7.20 -8.85 -3.84
C GLY A 104 -7.56 -9.66 -2.60
N ARG A 105 -7.08 -10.90 -2.58
CA ARG A 105 -7.18 -11.77 -1.41
C ARG A 105 -5.99 -11.52 -0.49
N GLY A 106 -6.23 -11.58 0.82
CA GLY A 106 -5.15 -11.67 1.78
C GLY A 106 -4.43 -13.02 1.72
N TRP A 107 -3.25 -13.10 2.31
CA TRP A 107 -2.57 -14.37 2.54
C TRP A 107 -3.42 -15.28 3.43
N PRO A 108 -3.35 -16.63 3.28
CA PRO A 108 -4.16 -17.57 4.06
C PRO A 108 -3.62 -17.76 5.49
N LEU A 109 -3.57 -16.70 6.26
CA LEU A 109 -2.94 -16.66 7.59
C LEU A 109 -3.63 -17.58 8.61
N GLU A 110 -4.95 -17.72 8.52
CA GLU A 110 -5.69 -18.64 9.39
C GLU A 110 -5.25 -20.10 9.20
N GLN A 111 -4.90 -20.48 7.97
CA GLN A 111 -4.39 -21.82 7.67
C GLN A 111 -2.95 -22.03 8.17
N ALA A 112 -2.22 -20.95 8.42
CA ALA A 112 -0.84 -20.95 8.89
C ALA A 112 -0.73 -21.02 10.42
N LYS A 113 -1.81 -20.77 11.14
CA LYS A 113 -1.80 -20.82 12.61
C LYS A 113 -1.31 -22.15 13.13
N ASN A 114 -0.39 -22.11 14.10
CA ASN A 114 0.25 -23.28 14.74
C ASN A 114 0.99 -24.19 13.75
N LYS A 115 1.51 -23.64 12.66
CA LYS A 115 2.31 -24.36 11.68
C LYS A 115 3.63 -23.63 11.43
N ASP A 116 4.64 -24.39 11.04
CA ASP A 116 5.85 -23.81 10.51
C ASP A 116 5.56 -23.22 9.12
N VAL A 117 5.95 -21.97 8.92
CA VAL A 117 5.71 -21.25 7.66
C VAL A 117 7.06 -20.87 7.05
N VAL A 118 7.24 -21.23 5.80
CA VAL A 118 8.42 -20.84 5.01
C VAL A 118 7.98 -19.82 3.98
N VAL A 119 8.58 -18.64 3.99
CA VAL A 119 8.34 -17.58 3.01
C VAL A 119 9.53 -17.52 2.06
N LEU A 120 9.29 -17.82 0.79
CA LEU A 120 10.30 -17.73 -0.28
C LEU A 120 10.03 -16.47 -1.08
N THR A 121 11.01 -15.59 -1.16
CA THR A 121 10.91 -14.34 -1.90
C THR A 121 12.13 -14.11 -2.79
N GLY A 122 11.94 -13.37 -3.89
CA GLY A 122 13.00 -12.94 -4.77
C GLY A 122 12.85 -11.46 -5.10
N GLY A 123 13.93 -10.68 -4.93
CA GLY A 123 13.95 -9.26 -5.27
C GLY A 123 12.83 -8.47 -4.56
N LEU A 124 12.11 -7.64 -5.32
CA LEU A 124 11.00 -6.81 -4.79
C LEU A 124 9.82 -7.64 -4.26
N GLY A 125 9.69 -8.90 -4.65
CA GLY A 125 8.65 -9.80 -4.14
C GLY A 125 8.67 -9.98 -2.61
N CYS A 126 9.75 -9.60 -1.94
CA CYS A 126 9.79 -9.62 -0.48
C CYS A 126 8.91 -8.51 0.15
N ALA A 127 8.66 -7.41 -0.53
CA ALA A 127 7.88 -6.28 0.00
C ALA A 127 6.48 -6.70 0.50
N PRO A 128 5.64 -7.40 -0.27
CA PRO A 128 4.34 -7.86 0.23
C PRO A 128 4.43 -8.91 1.33
N SER A 129 5.60 -9.52 1.56
CA SER A 129 5.81 -10.49 2.64
C SER A 129 6.04 -9.81 4.00
N VAL A 130 6.45 -8.56 4.02
CA VAL A 130 6.76 -7.83 5.27
C VAL A 130 5.53 -7.76 6.17
N SER A 131 4.37 -7.47 5.61
CA SER A 131 3.12 -7.40 6.37
C SER A 131 2.70 -8.74 6.99
N ILE A 132 3.13 -9.87 6.41
CA ILE A 132 2.89 -11.20 7.00
C ILE A 132 3.74 -11.40 8.23
N ILE A 133 5.01 -11.00 8.15
CA ILE A 133 5.98 -11.19 9.25
C ILE A 133 5.60 -10.32 10.46
N GLN A 134 4.98 -9.17 10.19
CA GLN A 134 4.53 -8.24 11.22
C GLN A 134 3.18 -8.61 11.84
N TYR A 135 2.37 -9.39 11.13
CA TYR A 135 1.05 -9.84 11.56
C TYR A 135 1.14 -10.97 12.60
#